data_5764dc66f5a25a1d2cbd7e2d7ab3872f
#
_entry.id   5764dc66f5a25a1d2cbd7e2d7ab3872f
#
_cell.length_a   1.000
_cell.length_b   1.000
_cell.length_c   1.000
_cell.angle_alpha   90.00
_cell.angle_beta   90.00
_cell.angle_gamma   90.00
#
_symmetry.space_group_name_H-M   'P 1'
#
loop_
_entity.id
_entity.type
_entity.pdbx_description
1 polymer ?
#
loop_
_entity_poly.entity_id
_entity_poly.type
_entity_poly.pdbx_seq_one_letter_code
_entity_poly.pdbx_strand_id
1 'polypeptide(L)'
;MAVILKVDAAGKISEFSLDNIKHSKATLPNAPAPDAKDGRGGSLRVQSITDLAYVDGKVLVAGLSNEEFASTLRSIPFPFSAVDGGTGVEIFHGAHGRFETNAPVRTFVPYEIQNEPHLLAAYTCTPLVKFPLSDLKPGSKVMGTTIAELGNRNRPLDMIVYAKGGTDYILMNNSSRGVMKMSTKDIHKYEGIKEKTDITGLPYETIAELKGVQQLDRLDDNNALILVQDESGAMDLKTIALP
;
A
#
# COMPACT_ATOMS: atom_id res chain seq x y z
N MET A 1 -15.93 17.36 9.80
CA MET A 1 -15.41 17.79 8.49
C MET A 1 -13.97 17.30 8.39
N ALA A 2 -13.54 16.74 7.25
CA ALA A 2 -12.13 16.37 7.05
C ALA A 2 -11.30 17.64 6.87
N VAL A 3 -10.13 17.69 7.49
CA VAL A 3 -9.17 18.81 7.41
C VAL A 3 -7.80 18.29 6.98
N ILE A 4 -7.01 19.12 6.31
CA ILE A 4 -5.60 18.87 6.05
C ILE A 4 -4.79 19.68 7.06
N LEU A 5 -3.92 19.01 7.79
CA LEU A 5 -3.02 19.65 8.74
C LEU A 5 -1.62 19.75 8.15
N LYS A 6 -0.98 20.90 8.39
CA LYS A 6 0.43 21.14 8.10
C LYS A 6 1.18 21.19 9.42
N VAL A 7 2.25 20.42 9.51
CA VAL A 7 3.22 20.47 10.62
C VAL A 7 4.51 21.09 10.07
N ASP A 8 5.00 22.17 10.68
CA ASP A 8 6.26 22.80 10.29
C ASP A 8 7.47 22.18 11.01
N ALA A 9 8.67 22.61 10.65
CA ALA A 9 9.91 22.11 11.25
C ALA A 9 10.06 22.38 12.76
N ALA A 10 9.26 23.31 13.31
CA ALA A 10 9.21 23.58 14.74
C ALA A 10 8.12 22.76 15.46
N GLY A 11 7.42 21.88 14.75
CA GLY A 11 6.33 21.09 15.30
C GLY A 11 5.00 21.83 15.44
N LYS A 12 4.88 23.06 14.91
CA LYS A 12 3.63 23.81 14.96
C LYS A 12 2.62 23.23 13.97
N ILE A 13 1.46 22.88 14.49
CA ILE A 13 0.34 22.38 13.71
C ILE A 13 -0.55 23.55 13.27
N SER A 14 -0.91 23.56 12.00
CA SER A 14 -1.84 24.54 11.42
C SER A 14 -2.75 23.84 10.39
N GLU A 15 -3.96 24.36 10.22
CA GLU A 15 -4.85 23.90 9.16
C GLU A 15 -4.37 24.44 7.81
N PHE A 16 -4.36 23.57 6.80
CA PHE A 16 -4.12 23.94 5.41
C PHE A 16 -5.49 24.12 4.73
N SER A 17 -5.86 25.41 4.49
CA SER A 17 -7.13 25.71 3.84
C SER A 17 -7.15 25.25 2.38
N LEU A 18 -8.24 24.63 1.98
CA LEU A 18 -8.53 24.28 0.58
C LEU A 18 -9.35 25.36 -0.14
N ASP A 19 -9.64 26.50 0.51
CA ASP A 19 -10.39 27.60 -0.09
C ASP A 19 -9.59 28.24 -1.23
N ASN A 20 -10.25 28.38 -2.40
CA ASN A 20 -9.68 29.00 -3.60
C ASN A 20 -8.40 28.33 -4.16
N ILE A 21 -8.14 27.08 -3.82
CA ILE A 21 -7.03 26.32 -4.41
C ILE A 21 -7.37 25.88 -5.83
N LYS A 22 -6.44 26.18 -6.76
CA LYS A 22 -6.50 25.58 -8.10
C LYS A 22 -6.33 24.06 -7.99
N HIS A 23 -7.31 23.32 -8.47
CA HIS A 23 -7.29 21.86 -8.39
C HIS A 23 -7.81 21.23 -9.66
N SER A 24 -7.47 19.96 -9.87
CA SER A 24 -8.14 19.06 -10.81
C SER A 24 -8.72 17.89 -10.05
N LYS A 25 -9.84 17.35 -10.54
CA LYS A 25 -10.45 16.14 -9.98
C LYS A 25 -10.86 15.18 -11.08
N ALA A 26 -10.85 13.90 -10.74
CA ALA A 26 -11.32 12.84 -11.61
C ALA A 26 -12.23 11.90 -10.82
N THR A 27 -13.22 11.34 -11.49
CA THR A 27 -14.09 10.32 -10.90
C THR A 27 -13.59 8.96 -11.34
N LEU A 28 -13.38 8.06 -10.38
CA LEU A 28 -13.01 6.68 -10.68
C LEU A 28 -14.24 5.96 -11.27
N PRO A 29 -14.13 5.37 -12.48
CA PRO A 29 -15.19 4.55 -13.03
C PRO A 29 -15.35 3.26 -12.22
N ASN A 30 -16.52 2.62 -12.35
CA ASN A 30 -16.79 1.30 -11.79
C ASN A 30 -16.53 1.18 -10.26
N ALA A 31 -16.68 2.29 -9.52
CA ALA A 31 -16.57 2.24 -8.08
C ALA A 31 -17.76 1.46 -7.47
N PRO A 32 -17.56 0.70 -6.38
CA PRO A 32 -18.65 0.04 -5.67
C PRO A 32 -19.80 1.00 -5.34
N ALA A 33 -21.04 0.52 -5.37
CA ALA A 33 -22.21 1.33 -5.02
C ALA A 33 -22.08 1.91 -3.59
N PRO A 34 -22.70 3.08 -3.31
CA PRO A 34 -22.60 3.73 -1.99
C PRO A 34 -23.03 2.85 -0.81
N ASP A 35 -23.98 1.96 -1.03
CA ASP A 35 -24.57 1.04 -0.06
C ASP A 35 -23.97 -0.39 -0.12
N ALA A 36 -23.04 -0.64 -1.06
CA ALA A 36 -22.39 -1.95 -1.19
C ALA A 36 -21.56 -2.30 0.05
N LYS A 37 -21.75 -3.52 0.54
CA LYS A 37 -21.11 -4.04 1.75
C LYS A 37 -20.36 -5.34 1.47
N ASP A 38 -19.27 -5.56 2.21
CA ASP A 38 -18.60 -6.85 2.26
C ASP A 38 -19.38 -7.86 3.12
N GLY A 39 -18.93 -9.13 3.14
CA GLY A 39 -19.54 -10.20 3.91
C GLY A 39 -19.54 -10.00 5.43
N ARG A 40 -18.87 -8.96 5.95
CA ARG A 40 -18.83 -8.58 7.36
C ARG A 40 -19.60 -7.28 7.63
N GLY A 41 -20.28 -6.73 6.63
CA GLY A 41 -21.07 -5.49 6.73
C GLY A 41 -20.23 -4.21 6.56
N GLY A 42 -18.95 -4.29 6.28
CA GLY A 42 -18.09 -3.15 5.97
C GLY A 42 -18.42 -2.53 4.61
N SER A 43 -18.34 -1.20 4.50
CA SER A 43 -18.61 -0.52 3.23
C SER A 43 -17.52 -0.82 2.19
N LEU A 44 -17.91 -1.37 1.03
CA LEU A 44 -17.01 -1.54 -0.11
C LEU A 44 -16.69 -0.19 -0.77
N ARG A 45 -17.58 0.79 -0.68
CA ARG A 45 -17.38 2.13 -1.25
C ARG A 45 -16.15 2.84 -0.69
N VAL A 46 -15.89 2.74 0.61
CA VAL A 46 -14.71 3.35 1.25
C VAL A 46 -13.40 2.63 0.87
N GLN A 47 -13.49 1.48 0.23
CA GLN A 47 -12.35 0.72 -0.27
C GLN A 47 -12.09 0.98 -1.77
N SER A 48 -12.79 1.93 -2.40
CA SER A 48 -12.54 2.32 -3.80
C SER A 48 -11.15 2.93 -4.00
N ILE A 49 -10.60 3.55 -2.96
CA ILE A 49 -9.24 4.06 -2.87
C ILE A 49 -8.70 3.60 -1.54
N THR A 50 -7.69 2.78 -1.55
CA THR A 50 -7.04 2.24 -0.34
C THR A 50 -5.63 2.77 -0.15
N ASP A 51 -4.96 3.12 -1.24
CA ASP A 51 -3.65 3.73 -1.23
C ASP A 51 -3.35 4.48 -2.54
N LEU A 52 -2.40 5.43 -2.49
CA LEU A 52 -2.01 6.30 -3.60
C LEU A 52 -0.50 6.49 -3.63
N ALA A 53 0.07 6.54 -4.83
CA ALA A 53 1.45 6.99 -5.05
C ALA A 53 1.54 7.87 -6.29
N TYR A 54 2.43 8.87 -6.27
CA TYR A 54 2.75 9.70 -7.44
C TYR A 54 4.09 9.26 -8.03
N VAL A 55 4.08 8.86 -9.30
CA VAL A 55 5.26 8.36 -10.02
C VAL A 55 5.22 8.88 -11.46
N ASP A 56 6.28 9.52 -11.91
CA ASP A 56 6.50 9.92 -13.31
C ASP A 56 5.29 10.61 -13.97
N GLY A 57 4.72 11.61 -13.27
CA GLY A 57 3.59 12.38 -13.80
C GLY A 57 2.24 11.63 -13.76
N LYS A 58 2.15 10.53 -13.01
CA LYS A 58 0.94 9.74 -12.83
C LYS A 58 0.63 9.52 -11.37
N VAL A 59 -0.64 9.42 -11.04
CA VAL A 59 -1.12 8.94 -9.74
C VAL A 59 -1.50 7.48 -9.89
N LEU A 60 -0.77 6.60 -9.20
CA LEU A 60 -1.14 5.20 -9.06
C LEU A 60 -2.19 5.11 -7.96
N VAL A 61 -3.26 4.37 -8.22
CA VAL A 61 -4.40 4.22 -7.28
C VAL A 61 -4.69 2.74 -7.10
N ALA A 62 -4.67 2.28 -5.86
CA ALA A 62 -5.15 0.95 -5.48
C ALA A 62 -6.54 1.04 -4.87
N GLY A 63 -7.37 0.03 -5.09
CA GLY A 63 -8.70 -0.05 -4.46
C GLY A 63 -9.60 -1.12 -5.07
N LEU A 64 -10.87 -1.02 -4.75
CA LEU A 64 -11.90 -1.91 -5.30
C LEU A 64 -12.72 -1.24 -6.40
N SER A 65 -13.08 -2.02 -7.40
CA SER A 65 -14.13 -1.72 -8.38
C SER A 65 -15.35 -2.62 -8.14
N ASN A 66 -16.41 -2.41 -8.92
CA ASN A 66 -17.59 -3.29 -8.97
C ASN A 66 -17.51 -4.33 -10.10
N GLU A 67 -16.32 -4.53 -10.66
CA GLU A 67 -16.07 -5.50 -11.72
C GLU A 67 -15.81 -6.90 -11.16
N GLU A 68 -15.77 -7.91 -12.03
CA GLU A 68 -15.49 -9.30 -11.67
C GLU A 68 -14.14 -9.44 -10.92
N PHE A 69 -13.08 -8.78 -11.45
CA PHE A 69 -11.83 -8.60 -10.74
C PHE A 69 -11.92 -7.28 -9.97
N ALA A 70 -12.51 -7.35 -8.77
CA ALA A 70 -12.79 -6.15 -7.99
C ALA A 70 -11.51 -5.47 -7.47
N SER A 71 -10.46 -6.24 -7.16
CA SER A 71 -9.14 -5.67 -6.82
C SER A 71 -8.57 -4.97 -8.06
N THR A 72 -8.32 -3.67 -7.96
CA THR A 72 -8.00 -2.85 -9.13
C THR A 72 -6.82 -1.92 -8.85
N LEU A 73 -5.91 -1.85 -9.82
CA LEU A 73 -4.83 -0.88 -9.89
C LEU A 73 -5.06 0.07 -11.07
N ARG A 74 -4.89 1.38 -10.86
CA ARG A 74 -5.04 2.40 -11.90
C ARG A 74 -3.80 3.26 -11.97
N SER A 75 -3.45 3.68 -13.19
CA SER A 75 -2.35 4.61 -13.45
C SER A 75 -2.93 5.84 -14.16
N ILE A 76 -3.16 6.91 -13.43
CA ILE A 76 -3.93 8.08 -13.88
C ILE A 76 -2.98 9.23 -14.16
N PRO A 77 -2.90 9.76 -15.40
CA PRO A 77 -2.09 10.94 -15.70
C PRO A 77 -2.45 12.15 -14.83
N PHE A 78 -1.45 12.89 -14.38
CA PHE A 78 -1.64 14.12 -13.61
C PHE A 78 -1.01 15.33 -14.35
N PRO A 79 -1.71 16.47 -14.50
CA PRO A 79 -3.08 16.77 -14.02
C PRO A 79 -4.14 15.85 -14.63
N PHE A 80 -5.19 15.56 -13.86
CA PHE A 80 -6.23 14.62 -14.28
C PHE A 80 -6.97 15.12 -15.52
N SER A 81 -7.07 14.26 -16.55
CA SER A 81 -7.81 14.53 -17.79
C SER A 81 -8.90 13.48 -18.03
N ALA A 82 -8.54 12.21 -18.03
CA ALA A 82 -9.43 11.07 -18.19
C ALA A 82 -8.98 9.95 -17.26
N VAL A 83 -9.93 9.13 -16.81
CA VAL A 83 -9.69 7.95 -15.99
C VAL A 83 -10.37 6.76 -16.64
N ASP A 84 -9.59 5.71 -16.85
CA ASP A 84 -10.07 4.42 -17.36
C ASP A 84 -10.48 3.46 -16.22
N GLY A 85 -10.94 2.26 -16.60
CA GLY A 85 -11.33 1.20 -15.65
C GLY A 85 -10.16 0.65 -14.82
N GLY A 86 -8.94 0.87 -15.28
CA GLY A 86 -7.73 0.32 -14.66
C GLY A 86 -7.50 -1.14 -15.02
N THR A 87 -6.65 -1.79 -14.22
CA THR A 87 -6.26 -3.19 -14.36
C THR A 87 -6.86 -3.99 -13.21
N GLY A 88 -7.66 -5.02 -13.53
CA GLY A 88 -8.10 -6.00 -12.54
C GLY A 88 -6.94 -6.91 -12.14
N VAL A 89 -6.73 -7.14 -10.85
CA VAL A 89 -5.61 -7.97 -10.38
C VAL A 89 -6.07 -9.19 -9.61
N GLU A 90 -5.32 -10.28 -9.80
CA GLU A 90 -5.47 -11.54 -9.10
C GLU A 90 -4.18 -11.87 -8.37
N ILE A 91 -4.29 -12.44 -7.18
CA ILE A 91 -3.16 -12.90 -6.38
C ILE A 91 -3.37 -14.34 -5.92
N PHE A 92 -2.30 -15.11 -5.75
CA PHE A 92 -2.36 -16.31 -4.94
C PHE A 92 -2.19 -15.92 -3.47
N HIS A 93 -3.23 -16.19 -2.66
CA HIS A 93 -3.21 -15.92 -1.22
C HIS A 93 -2.85 -17.21 -0.48
N GLY A 94 -1.58 -17.34 -0.09
CA GLY A 94 -1.04 -18.57 0.48
C GLY A 94 -1.73 -19.00 1.76
N ALA A 95 -2.03 -18.08 2.68
CA ALA A 95 -2.75 -18.38 3.92
C ALA A 95 -4.15 -18.98 3.67
N HIS A 96 -4.80 -18.61 2.57
CA HIS A 96 -6.08 -19.20 2.13
C HIS A 96 -5.92 -20.38 1.18
N GLY A 97 -4.75 -20.53 0.53
CA GLY A 97 -4.44 -21.59 -0.43
C GLY A 97 -5.25 -21.48 -1.72
N ARG A 98 -5.53 -20.26 -2.19
CA ARG A 98 -6.36 -20.00 -3.39
C ARG A 98 -6.03 -18.69 -4.06
N PHE A 99 -6.47 -18.56 -5.30
CA PHE A 99 -6.47 -17.28 -6.01
C PHE A 99 -7.61 -16.37 -5.53
N GLU A 100 -7.33 -15.08 -5.48
CA GLU A 100 -8.29 -14.05 -5.07
C GLU A 100 -8.22 -12.84 -6.00
N THR A 101 -9.40 -12.36 -6.44
CA THR A 101 -9.59 -11.23 -7.33
C THR A 101 -10.33 -10.07 -6.67
N ASN A 102 -10.75 -10.23 -5.40
CA ASN A 102 -11.59 -9.29 -4.67
C ASN A 102 -10.95 -8.78 -3.36
N ALA A 103 -9.73 -9.19 -3.06
CA ALA A 103 -8.99 -8.65 -1.93
C ALA A 103 -8.39 -7.28 -2.30
N PRO A 104 -8.73 -6.17 -1.60
CA PRO A 104 -8.11 -4.89 -1.92
C PRO A 104 -6.65 -4.88 -1.48
N VAL A 105 -5.79 -4.28 -2.30
CA VAL A 105 -4.46 -3.83 -1.85
C VAL A 105 -4.67 -2.90 -0.66
N ARG A 106 -3.87 -3.04 0.39
CA ARG A 106 -3.96 -2.20 1.59
C ARG A 106 -2.98 -1.05 1.55
N THR A 107 -1.76 -1.35 1.13
CA THR A 107 -0.71 -0.38 0.89
C THR A 107 0.22 -0.91 -0.19
N PHE A 108 0.92 -0.03 -0.89
CA PHE A 108 1.87 -0.41 -1.92
C PHE A 108 2.99 0.61 -2.06
N VAL A 109 4.12 0.17 -2.63
CA VAL A 109 5.21 1.07 -3.04
C VAL A 109 5.65 0.73 -4.46
N PRO A 110 5.96 1.73 -5.29
CA PRO A 110 6.74 1.53 -6.52
C PRO A 110 8.18 1.14 -6.15
N TYR A 111 8.70 0.14 -6.85
CA TYR A 111 10.07 -0.32 -6.64
C TYR A 111 10.66 -0.92 -7.93
N GLU A 112 11.93 -0.63 -8.20
CA GLU A 112 12.61 -1.17 -9.37
C GLU A 112 13.30 -2.50 -9.04
N ILE A 113 12.96 -3.56 -9.80
CA ILE A 113 13.58 -4.88 -9.68
C ILE A 113 14.31 -5.18 -10.98
N GLN A 114 15.65 -5.28 -10.94
CA GLN A 114 16.48 -5.55 -12.13
C GLN A 114 16.22 -4.59 -13.29
N ASN A 115 16.15 -3.29 -13.03
CA ASN A 115 15.83 -2.22 -14.00
C ASN A 115 14.41 -2.33 -14.60
N GLU A 116 13.52 -3.08 -14.00
CA GLU A 116 12.11 -3.13 -14.37
C GLU A 116 11.25 -2.52 -13.26
N PRO A 117 10.44 -1.48 -13.54
CA PRO A 117 9.54 -0.90 -12.56
C PRO A 117 8.43 -1.87 -12.15
N HIS A 118 8.25 -2.05 -10.85
CA HIS A 118 7.23 -2.89 -10.24
C HIS A 118 6.40 -2.10 -9.24
N LEU A 119 5.23 -2.65 -8.92
CA LEU A 119 4.45 -2.29 -7.76
C LEU A 119 4.56 -3.44 -6.76
N LEU A 120 5.04 -3.14 -5.54
CA LEU A 120 5.00 -4.07 -4.42
C LEU A 120 3.76 -3.77 -3.61
N ALA A 121 2.81 -4.70 -3.58
CA ALA A 121 1.50 -4.52 -2.98
C ALA A 121 1.29 -5.49 -1.81
N ALA A 122 0.83 -4.97 -0.67
CA ALA A 122 0.52 -5.76 0.52
C ALA A 122 -0.99 -5.82 0.78
N TYR A 123 -1.46 -6.99 1.17
CA TYR A 123 -2.88 -7.33 1.35
C TYR A 123 -3.18 -7.72 2.81
N THR A 124 -4.45 -7.75 3.19
CA THR A 124 -4.89 -8.28 4.48
C THR A 124 -4.46 -9.74 4.61
N CYS A 125 -4.05 -10.18 5.80
CA CYS A 125 -3.36 -11.43 6.08
C CYS A 125 -1.97 -11.52 5.42
N THR A 126 -1.49 -10.39 4.95
CA THR A 126 -0.18 -10.04 4.43
C THR A 126 0.47 -10.96 3.39
N PRO A 127 -0.18 -11.32 2.29
CA PRO A 127 0.61 -11.56 1.11
C PRO A 127 1.26 -10.27 0.63
N LEU A 128 2.56 -10.35 0.34
CA LEU A 128 3.31 -9.32 -0.40
C LEU A 128 3.46 -9.79 -1.84
N VAL A 129 3.02 -8.96 -2.78
CA VAL A 129 2.88 -9.32 -4.19
C VAL A 129 3.60 -8.31 -5.07
N LYS A 130 4.34 -8.75 -6.06
CA LYS A 130 4.95 -7.89 -7.08
C LYS A 130 4.15 -7.94 -8.38
N PHE A 131 3.98 -6.76 -8.99
CA PHE A 131 3.36 -6.59 -10.31
C PHE A 131 4.30 -5.75 -11.17
N PRO A 132 4.75 -6.22 -12.37
CA PRO A 132 5.42 -5.36 -13.32
C PRO A 132 4.50 -4.20 -13.74
N LEU A 133 4.97 -2.96 -13.68
CA LEU A 133 4.15 -1.81 -14.10
C LEU A 133 3.81 -1.85 -15.59
N SER A 134 4.64 -2.50 -16.40
CA SER A 134 4.41 -2.73 -17.84
C SER A 134 3.14 -3.53 -18.14
N ASP A 135 2.70 -4.38 -17.20
CA ASP A 135 1.53 -5.25 -17.35
C ASP A 135 0.23 -4.56 -16.93
N LEU A 136 0.33 -3.48 -16.12
CA LEU A 136 -0.81 -2.75 -15.60
C LEU A 136 -1.42 -1.82 -16.68
N LYS A 137 -2.15 -2.43 -17.61
CA LYS A 137 -2.82 -1.73 -18.72
C LYS A 137 -4.33 -1.66 -18.50
N PRO A 138 -4.96 -0.56 -18.90
CA PRO A 138 -6.42 -0.42 -18.80
C PRO A 138 -7.17 -1.60 -19.41
N GLY A 139 -8.13 -2.16 -18.67
CA GLY A 139 -8.96 -3.29 -19.10
C GLY A 139 -8.27 -4.65 -19.07
N SER A 140 -6.99 -4.74 -18.70
CA SER A 140 -6.32 -6.04 -18.53
C SER A 140 -6.66 -6.69 -17.19
N LYS A 141 -6.47 -8.02 -17.14
CA LYS A 141 -6.51 -8.84 -15.93
C LYS A 141 -5.10 -9.42 -15.72
N VAL A 142 -4.49 -9.13 -14.59
CA VAL A 142 -3.08 -9.46 -14.32
C VAL A 142 -2.96 -10.27 -13.04
N MET A 143 -2.24 -11.39 -13.13
CA MET A 143 -1.87 -12.19 -11.95
C MET A 143 -0.55 -11.66 -11.39
N GLY A 144 -0.56 -11.24 -10.13
CA GLY A 144 0.64 -10.85 -9.41
C GLY A 144 1.44 -12.05 -8.91
N THR A 145 2.72 -11.85 -8.70
CA THR A 145 3.61 -12.84 -8.11
C THR A 145 3.68 -12.65 -6.60
N THR A 146 3.07 -13.55 -5.83
CA THR A 146 3.11 -13.52 -4.36
C THR A 146 4.49 -13.93 -3.87
N ILE A 147 5.27 -12.99 -3.36
CA ILE A 147 6.67 -13.21 -2.96
C ILE A 147 6.87 -13.45 -1.47
N ALA A 148 5.85 -13.16 -0.66
CA ALA A 148 5.84 -13.49 0.77
C ALA A 148 4.43 -13.69 1.28
N GLU A 149 4.29 -14.59 2.25
CA GLU A 149 3.20 -14.66 3.22
C GLU A 149 3.79 -14.31 4.59
N LEU A 150 3.31 -13.23 5.18
CA LEU A 150 3.87 -12.66 6.41
C LEU A 150 3.05 -13.05 7.65
N GLY A 151 2.20 -14.06 7.51
CA GLY A 151 1.31 -14.62 8.53
C GLY A 151 -0.10 -14.05 8.50
N ASN A 152 -1.08 -14.86 8.93
CA ASN A 152 -2.48 -14.50 8.87
C ASN A 152 -2.94 -13.60 10.05
N ARG A 153 -4.24 -13.19 10.06
CA ARG A 153 -4.89 -12.37 11.09
C ARG A 153 -4.21 -11.02 11.35
N ASN A 154 -3.75 -10.37 10.31
CA ASN A 154 -3.12 -9.06 10.37
C ASN A 154 -3.52 -8.20 9.18
N ARG A 155 -3.19 -6.92 9.24
CA ARG A 155 -3.42 -5.96 8.17
C ARG A 155 -2.19 -5.08 8.04
N PRO A 156 -1.59 -4.97 6.85
CA PRO A 156 -0.60 -3.93 6.57
C PRO A 156 -1.31 -2.57 6.64
N LEU A 157 -0.65 -1.59 7.23
CA LEU A 157 -1.19 -0.26 7.45
C LEU A 157 -0.54 0.74 6.51
N ASP A 158 0.80 0.65 6.38
CA ASP A 158 1.58 1.53 5.53
C ASP A 158 2.92 0.88 5.17
N MET A 159 3.58 1.36 4.08
CA MET A 159 4.82 0.78 3.59
C MET A 159 5.68 1.82 2.86
N ILE A 160 6.99 1.83 3.14
CA ILE A 160 7.98 2.63 2.42
C ILE A 160 9.18 1.79 1.99
N VAL A 161 9.94 2.31 1.01
CA VAL A 161 11.26 1.78 0.64
C VAL A 161 12.33 2.83 0.95
N TYR A 162 13.47 2.39 1.47
CA TYR A 162 14.62 3.23 1.76
C TYR A 162 15.92 2.48 1.54
N ALA A 163 17.00 3.21 1.23
CA ALA A 163 18.35 2.66 1.08
C ALA A 163 19.16 2.85 2.37
N LYS A 164 19.90 1.82 2.79
CA LYS A 164 20.83 1.88 3.90
C LYS A 164 22.01 0.94 3.69
N GLY A 165 23.24 1.46 3.76
CA GLY A 165 24.43 0.64 3.59
C GLY A 165 24.54 -0.05 2.23
N GLY A 166 24.02 0.56 1.15
CA GLY A 166 24.05 -0.01 -0.21
C GLY A 166 23.02 -1.11 -0.44
N THR A 167 22.05 -1.27 0.45
CA THR A 167 20.93 -2.21 0.33
C THR A 167 19.61 -1.45 0.52
N ASP A 168 18.62 -1.77 -0.30
CA ASP A 168 17.28 -1.26 -0.11
C ASP A 168 16.49 -2.17 0.82
N TYR A 169 15.63 -1.54 1.61
CA TYR A 169 14.74 -2.19 2.56
C TYR A 169 13.31 -1.72 2.38
N ILE A 170 12.38 -2.63 2.54
CA ILE A 170 10.97 -2.32 2.78
C ILE A 170 10.78 -2.18 4.29
N LEU A 171 10.17 -1.08 4.72
CA LEU A 171 9.67 -0.91 6.08
C LEU A 171 8.15 -0.87 6.00
N MET A 172 7.47 -1.81 6.68
CA MET A 172 6.03 -1.95 6.67
C MET A 172 5.50 -1.99 8.08
N ASN A 173 4.55 -1.13 8.43
CA ASN A 173 3.85 -1.29 9.68
C ASN A 173 2.62 -2.18 9.51
N ASN A 174 2.28 -2.89 10.57
CA ASN A 174 1.28 -3.95 10.55
C ASN A 174 0.45 -3.95 11.84
N SER A 175 -0.85 -4.19 11.73
CA SER A 175 -1.79 -4.10 12.85
C SER A 175 -1.50 -5.04 14.02
N SER A 176 -0.78 -6.15 13.83
CA SER A 176 -0.52 -7.16 14.86
C SER A 176 0.92 -7.64 14.94
N ARG A 177 1.79 -7.20 14.02
CA ARG A 177 3.20 -7.61 13.97
C ARG A 177 4.18 -6.46 14.20
N GLY A 178 3.65 -5.25 14.43
CA GLY A 178 4.46 -4.03 14.56
C GLY A 178 5.09 -3.60 13.25
N VAL A 179 6.23 -2.95 13.33
CA VAL A 179 6.98 -2.49 12.16
C VAL A 179 7.95 -3.58 11.72
N MET A 180 7.80 -3.99 10.48
CA MET A 180 8.55 -5.08 9.84
C MET A 180 9.56 -4.51 8.85
N LYS A 181 10.80 -4.97 8.91
CA LYS A 181 11.87 -4.61 7.97
C LYS A 181 12.23 -5.82 7.13
N MET A 182 12.26 -5.63 5.80
CA MET A 182 12.59 -6.67 4.82
C MET A 182 13.68 -6.18 3.88
N SER A 183 14.73 -6.98 3.66
CA SER A 183 15.75 -6.67 2.64
C SER A 183 15.23 -7.01 1.25
N THR A 184 15.45 -6.11 0.29
CA THR A 184 15.09 -6.35 -1.11
C THR A 184 16.20 -7.02 -1.93
N LYS A 185 17.36 -7.29 -1.32
CA LYS A 185 18.59 -7.76 -2.00
C LYS A 185 18.36 -8.90 -2.99
N ASP A 186 17.52 -9.85 -2.66
CA ASP A 186 17.24 -11.04 -3.47
C ASP A 186 15.77 -11.13 -3.92
N ILE A 187 15.06 -10.01 -3.89
CA ILE A 187 13.62 -9.97 -4.18
C ILE A 187 13.26 -10.54 -5.58
N HIS A 188 14.17 -10.43 -6.55
CA HIS A 188 14.01 -10.96 -7.89
C HIS A 188 13.97 -12.50 -7.94
N LYS A 189 14.56 -13.19 -6.96
CA LYS A 189 14.66 -14.65 -6.92
C LYS A 189 13.34 -15.32 -6.48
N TYR A 190 12.40 -14.56 -5.94
CA TYR A 190 11.12 -15.11 -5.50
C TYR A 190 10.17 -15.26 -6.70
N GLU A 191 9.99 -16.52 -7.17
CA GLU A 191 9.20 -16.88 -8.36
C GLU A 191 7.70 -16.97 -8.09
N GLY A 192 7.30 -16.93 -6.84
CA GLY A 192 5.91 -16.94 -6.42
C GLY A 192 5.50 -18.16 -5.58
N ILE A 193 4.66 -17.87 -4.59
CA ILE A 193 4.05 -18.86 -3.72
C ILE A 193 2.82 -19.42 -4.45
N LYS A 194 2.70 -20.76 -4.52
CA LYS A 194 1.62 -21.48 -5.21
C LYS A 194 0.95 -22.55 -4.35
N GLU A 195 1.39 -22.69 -3.10
CA GLU A 195 0.87 -23.68 -2.16
C GLU A 195 0.39 -23.01 -0.88
N LYS A 196 -0.56 -23.65 -0.21
CA LYS A 196 -1.09 -23.15 1.06
C LYS A 196 0.02 -23.10 2.10
N THR A 197 0.23 -21.91 2.67
CA THR A 197 1.26 -21.67 3.68
C THR A 197 0.85 -20.48 4.57
N ASP A 198 1.40 -20.39 5.78
CA ASP A 198 1.11 -19.29 6.69
C ASP A 198 2.23 -18.24 6.71
N ILE A 199 3.49 -18.66 6.79
CA ILE A 199 4.66 -17.76 6.77
C ILE A 199 5.72 -18.37 5.87
N THR A 200 6.08 -17.66 4.80
CA THR A 200 7.15 -18.06 3.86
C THR A 200 7.52 -16.92 2.92
N GLY A 201 8.55 -17.12 2.11
CA GLY A 201 9.01 -16.16 1.09
C GLY A 201 9.98 -15.13 1.67
N LEU A 202 9.85 -13.88 1.26
CA LEU A 202 10.74 -12.79 1.67
C LEU A 202 10.76 -12.64 3.20
N PRO A 203 11.90 -12.86 3.87
CA PRO A 203 11.96 -12.81 5.33
C PRO A 203 11.86 -11.38 5.86
N TYR A 204 11.39 -11.25 7.08
CA TYR A 204 11.35 -9.97 7.79
C TYR A 204 11.89 -10.08 9.21
N GLU A 205 12.31 -8.96 9.75
CA GLU A 205 12.54 -8.74 11.18
C GLU A 205 11.54 -7.72 11.72
N THR A 206 11.12 -7.88 12.97
CA THR A 206 10.26 -6.89 13.64
C THR A 206 11.14 -5.92 14.42
N ILE A 207 10.93 -4.61 14.21
CA ILE A 207 11.65 -3.55 14.95
C ILE A 207 10.93 -3.34 16.29
N ALA A 208 11.48 -3.93 17.35
CA ALA A 208 10.83 -4.02 18.65
C ALA A 208 10.54 -2.65 19.30
N GLU A 209 11.35 -1.64 18.97
CA GLU A 209 11.24 -0.28 19.50
C GLU A 209 10.09 0.51 18.87
N LEU A 210 9.60 0.10 17.69
CA LEU A 210 8.55 0.80 16.94
C LEU A 210 7.17 0.19 17.23
N LYS A 211 6.69 0.40 18.46
CA LYS A 211 5.35 -0.06 18.90
C LYS A 211 4.30 1.02 18.66
N GLY A 212 3.06 0.59 18.39
CA GLY A 212 1.91 1.50 18.25
C GLY A 212 1.91 2.34 16.98
N VAL A 213 2.81 2.10 16.03
CA VAL A 213 2.86 2.83 14.75
C VAL A 213 1.60 2.54 13.95
N GLN A 214 0.86 3.59 13.61
CA GLN A 214 -0.37 3.52 12.82
C GLN A 214 -0.12 3.87 11.36
N GLN A 215 0.76 4.84 11.11
CA GLN A 215 1.19 5.25 9.77
C GLN A 215 2.68 5.54 9.76
N LEU A 216 3.30 5.40 8.60
CA LEU A 216 4.69 5.77 8.38
C LEU A 216 4.85 6.35 6.97
N ASP A 217 5.76 7.30 6.85
CA ASP A 217 6.16 7.85 5.55
C ASP A 217 7.64 8.21 5.58
N ARG A 218 8.25 8.31 4.41
CA ARG A 218 9.64 8.71 4.26
C ARG A 218 9.75 10.24 4.33
N LEU A 219 10.50 10.76 5.30
CA LEU A 219 10.75 12.20 5.41
C LEU A 219 11.91 12.63 4.49
N ASP A 220 13.00 11.89 4.55
CA ASP A 220 14.23 12.10 3.75
C ASP A 220 15.02 10.78 3.62
N ASP A 221 16.27 10.86 3.18
CA ASP A 221 17.10 9.65 2.97
C ASP A 221 17.51 8.95 4.27
N ASN A 222 17.41 9.62 5.41
CA ASN A 222 17.86 9.10 6.71
C ASN A 222 16.73 8.93 7.72
N ASN A 223 15.57 9.56 7.48
CA ASN A 223 14.50 9.67 8.46
C ASN A 223 13.15 9.27 7.89
N ALA A 224 12.32 8.72 8.76
CA ALA A 224 10.89 8.51 8.53
C ALA A 224 10.05 9.34 9.49
N LEU A 225 8.85 9.70 9.05
CA LEU A 225 7.76 10.18 9.90
C LEU A 225 6.90 8.99 10.31
N ILE A 226 6.55 8.90 11.58
CA ILE A 226 5.63 7.91 12.09
C ILE A 226 4.52 8.57 12.90
N LEU A 227 3.31 8.08 12.72
CA LEU A 227 2.18 8.39 13.59
C LEU A 227 2.03 7.24 14.59
N VAL A 228 2.23 7.52 15.86
CA VAL A 228 2.22 6.51 16.93
C VAL A 228 1.01 6.72 17.81
N GLN A 229 0.27 5.65 18.09
CA GLN A 229 -0.79 5.64 19.11
C GLN A 229 -0.26 5.01 20.39
N ASP A 230 -0.42 5.72 21.49
CA ASP A 230 -0.10 5.19 22.83
C ASP A 230 -1.24 4.34 23.42
N GLU A 231 -1.03 3.79 24.62
CA GLU A 231 -2.03 2.95 25.33
C GLU A 231 -3.28 3.74 25.73
N SER A 232 -3.21 5.05 25.84
CA SER A 232 -4.37 5.93 26.12
C SER A 232 -5.20 6.24 24.87
N GLY A 233 -4.67 5.92 23.68
CA GLY A 233 -5.26 6.26 22.39
C GLY A 233 -4.81 7.61 21.85
N ALA A 234 -3.93 8.33 22.54
CA ALA A 234 -3.36 9.58 22.05
C ALA A 234 -2.40 9.32 20.88
N MET A 235 -2.37 10.27 19.93
CA MET A 235 -1.60 10.16 18.68
C MET A 235 -0.47 11.17 18.68
N ASP A 236 0.75 10.69 18.45
CA ASP A 236 1.96 11.51 18.32
C ASP A 236 2.56 11.36 16.91
N LEU A 237 2.89 12.48 16.28
CA LEU A 237 3.72 12.49 15.07
C LEU A 237 5.19 12.61 15.49
N LYS A 238 6.02 11.66 15.06
CA LYS A 238 7.44 11.60 15.42
C LYS A 238 8.31 11.42 14.19
N THR A 239 9.51 12.00 14.23
CA THR A 239 10.60 11.69 13.30
C THR A 239 11.50 10.64 13.94
N ILE A 240 11.84 9.62 13.17
CA ILE A 240 12.78 8.56 13.58
C ILE A 240 13.87 8.40 12.52
N ALA A 241 15.07 7.99 12.95
CA ALA A 241 16.06 7.51 12.01
C ALA A 241 15.59 6.20 11.36
N LEU A 242 15.81 6.06 10.04
CA LEU A 242 15.51 4.81 9.32
C LEU A 242 16.36 3.66 9.87
N PRO A 243 15.76 2.51 10.29
CA PRO A 243 16.44 1.42 11.00
C PRO A 243 17.42 0.64 10.14
#